data_4f39d33d10b6ad54bf3026347c43009b
#
_entry.id   4f39d33d10b6ad54bf3026347c43009b
#
_cell.length_a   1.000
_cell.length_b   1.000
_cell.length_c   1.000
_cell.angle_alpha   90.00
_cell.angle_beta   90.00
_cell.angle_gamma   90.00
#
_symmetry.space_group_name_H-M   'P 1'
#
loop_
_entity.id
_entity.type
_entity.pdbx_description
1 polymer ?
#
loop_
_entity_poly.entity_id
_entity_poly.type
_entity_poly.pdbx_seq_one_letter_code
_entity_poly.pdbx_strand_id
1 'polypeptide(L)'
;MSDFKINTKCLVGGYKPGNGEPRQIPIIQSTTFKYDTSEAMGKLFDLEATGYFYSRLQNPTCDFVAAKIAELEGGAAAMLTSSGQAANFFALFNICEAGSHIVASSSIYGGSYNLIDVTLAKMGVTATFVSPDATDEELDAAFQDNTKAVFGEIIANPALTVLDIEKFANAAHRHGVPLIVDNTFPTPINCRPLEWGADIVTHSTTKYMDGHAACLGGAIIDGGKFDWLAHADKFPGLCAPDESYHGITYAEKFGKEGAFITKATAQLMRDFGAVQSPQSAFILNLGLESLHVRMPRHIENAQAIAEFLEQQPQVEYVNYPGLKSNKYYALAQKYLGNGGCGVVSFNLKGGRKAAEEFMKRLQLAAIETHVADARTCCLNPATTTHRQMTDEQLAVAGIPAGLVRLSCGLEDKEDLLADLQQALAGIAE
;
A
#
# COMPACT_ATOMS: atom_id res chain seq x y z
N MET A 1 -16.96 -18.84 -1.17
CA MET A 1 -15.68 -18.44 -1.78
C MET A 1 -14.96 -19.68 -2.26
N SER A 2 -14.25 -19.62 -3.38
CA SER A 2 -13.54 -20.80 -3.90
C SER A 2 -12.30 -21.06 -3.03
N ASP A 3 -12.05 -22.32 -2.68
CA ASP A 3 -10.84 -22.75 -1.95
C ASP A 3 -9.55 -22.70 -2.80
N PHE A 4 -9.57 -21.91 -3.87
CA PHE A 4 -8.41 -21.77 -4.74
C PHE A 4 -7.24 -21.10 -4.03
N LYS A 5 -6.04 -21.57 -4.32
CA LYS A 5 -4.79 -20.97 -3.86
C LYS A 5 -4.56 -19.61 -4.53
N ILE A 6 -3.74 -18.79 -3.92
CA ILE A 6 -3.52 -17.39 -4.30
C ILE A 6 -3.14 -17.20 -5.79
N ASN A 7 -2.29 -18.05 -6.34
CA ASN A 7 -1.89 -17.97 -7.76
C ASN A 7 -3.08 -18.15 -8.71
N THR A 8 -4.00 -19.07 -8.38
CA THR A 8 -5.23 -19.26 -9.14
C THR A 8 -6.16 -18.07 -8.98
N LYS A 9 -6.25 -17.49 -7.77
CA LYS A 9 -7.06 -16.29 -7.52
C LYS A 9 -6.59 -15.08 -8.32
N CYS A 10 -5.30 -14.93 -8.60
CA CYS A 10 -4.80 -13.89 -9.51
C CYS A 10 -5.49 -13.94 -10.89
N LEU A 11 -5.79 -15.14 -11.38
CA LEU A 11 -6.38 -15.34 -12.70
C LEU A 11 -7.91 -15.28 -12.70
N VAL A 12 -8.57 -15.87 -11.70
CA VAL A 12 -10.03 -16.10 -11.72
C VAL A 12 -10.80 -15.37 -10.61
N GLY A 13 -10.12 -14.64 -9.73
CA GLY A 13 -10.77 -13.90 -8.63
C GLY A 13 -11.58 -12.71 -9.14
N GLY A 14 -12.58 -12.30 -8.37
CA GLY A 14 -13.38 -11.09 -8.56
C GLY A 14 -14.44 -11.15 -9.64
N TYR A 15 -14.18 -11.72 -10.81
CA TYR A 15 -15.12 -11.82 -11.91
C TYR A 15 -15.43 -13.26 -12.28
N LYS A 16 -16.72 -13.58 -12.37
CA LYS A 16 -17.22 -14.91 -12.78
C LYS A 16 -18.16 -14.75 -13.97
N PRO A 17 -17.68 -14.99 -15.20
CA PRO A 17 -18.53 -14.88 -16.37
C PRO A 17 -19.61 -15.96 -16.38
N GLY A 18 -20.83 -15.58 -16.77
CA GLY A 18 -21.91 -16.49 -17.05
C GLY A 18 -21.79 -17.13 -18.44
N ASN A 19 -22.82 -17.93 -18.81
CA ASN A 19 -22.86 -18.59 -20.12
C ASN A 19 -22.97 -17.55 -21.25
N GLY A 20 -21.97 -17.52 -22.15
CA GLY A 20 -21.93 -16.57 -23.27
C GLY A 20 -21.41 -15.17 -22.92
N GLU A 21 -21.01 -14.94 -21.69
CA GLU A 21 -20.39 -13.68 -21.26
C GLU A 21 -18.88 -13.63 -21.58
N PRO A 22 -18.29 -12.42 -21.69
CA PRO A 22 -16.86 -12.28 -21.94
C PRO A 22 -16.05 -12.97 -20.85
N ARG A 23 -14.98 -13.66 -21.25
CA ARG A 23 -14.04 -14.28 -20.31
C ARG A 23 -13.26 -13.23 -19.53
N GLN A 24 -12.84 -12.14 -20.17
CA GLN A 24 -12.17 -11.01 -19.55
C GLN A 24 -13.20 -10.02 -19.01
N ILE A 25 -12.86 -9.31 -17.93
CA ILE A 25 -13.76 -8.31 -17.34
C ILE A 25 -14.16 -7.29 -18.41
N PRO A 26 -15.46 -6.92 -18.52
CA PRO A 26 -15.88 -5.88 -19.45
C PRO A 26 -15.46 -4.48 -18.94
N ILE A 27 -15.14 -3.57 -19.88
CA ILE A 27 -14.94 -2.16 -19.57
C ILE A 27 -16.29 -1.43 -19.69
N ILE A 28 -16.89 -1.12 -18.56
CA ILE A 28 -18.19 -0.43 -18.50
C ILE A 28 -17.93 1.07 -18.40
N GLN A 29 -17.81 1.73 -19.57
CA GLN A 29 -17.54 3.16 -19.69
C GLN A 29 -18.86 3.95 -19.69
N SER A 30 -19.50 4.03 -18.51
CA SER A 30 -20.73 4.80 -18.33
C SER A 30 -20.65 5.64 -17.05
N THR A 31 -21.18 6.85 -17.08
CA THR A 31 -21.31 7.70 -15.87
C THR A 31 -22.56 7.33 -15.07
N THR A 32 -23.63 6.91 -15.73
CA THR A 32 -24.93 6.64 -15.13
C THR A 32 -25.53 5.34 -15.66
N PHE A 33 -26.54 4.82 -14.94
CA PHE A 33 -27.21 3.57 -15.26
C PHE A 33 -28.73 3.80 -15.29
N LYS A 34 -29.45 3.12 -16.19
CA LYS A 34 -30.88 3.27 -16.38
C LYS A 34 -31.64 2.35 -15.42
N TYR A 35 -32.73 2.89 -14.86
CA TYR A 35 -33.70 2.16 -14.07
C TYR A 35 -35.10 2.33 -14.68
N ASP A 36 -35.98 1.36 -14.48
CA ASP A 36 -37.35 1.41 -15.01
C ASP A 36 -38.26 2.29 -14.14
N THR A 37 -37.96 2.43 -12.84
CA THR A 37 -38.74 3.24 -11.91
C THR A 37 -37.85 4.08 -11.00
N SER A 38 -38.34 5.25 -10.60
CA SER A 38 -37.67 6.09 -9.60
C SER A 38 -37.57 5.41 -8.25
N GLU A 39 -38.56 4.60 -7.89
CA GLU A 39 -38.56 3.84 -6.64
C GLU A 39 -37.40 2.82 -6.58
N ALA A 40 -37.21 2.05 -7.66
CA ALA A 40 -36.10 1.09 -7.72
C ALA A 40 -34.74 1.79 -7.61
N MET A 41 -34.57 2.95 -8.23
CA MET A 41 -33.36 3.75 -8.10
C MET A 41 -33.22 4.38 -6.71
N GLY A 42 -34.33 4.86 -6.10
CA GLY A 42 -34.33 5.45 -4.77
C GLY A 42 -33.77 4.52 -3.69
N LYS A 43 -34.11 3.23 -3.75
CA LYS A 43 -33.58 2.21 -2.82
C LYS A 43 -32.06 2.09 -2.81
N LEU A 44 -31.37 2.46 -3.89
CA LEU A 44 -29.91 2.50 -3.96
C LEU A 44 -29.36 3.69 -3.19
N PHE A 45 -30.02 4.85 -3.28
CA PHE A 45 -29.65 6.05 -2.51
C PHE A 45 -29.89 5.84 -1.01
N ASP A 46 -30.89 5.05 -0.65
CA ASP A 46 -31.21 4.72 0.76
C ASP A 46 -30.37 3.54 1.30
N LEU A 47 -29.43 3.03 0.50
CA LEU A 47 -28.64 1.84 0.81
C LEU A 47 -29.48 0.60 1.16
N GLU A 48 -30.70 0.49 0.61
CA GLU A 48 -31.64 -0.62 0.80
C GLU A 48 -31.50 -1.68 -0.28
N ALA A 49 -30.88 -1.35 -1.41
CA ALA A 49 -30.60 -2.26 -2.52
C ALA A 49 -29.15 -2.14 -2.97
N THR A 50 -28.66 -3.18 -3.64
CA THR A 50 -27.36 -3.19 -4.31
C THR A 50 -27.53 -2.92 -5.79
N GLY A 51 -26.57 -2.17 -6.38
CA GLY A 51 -26.60 -1.85 -7.81
C GLY A 51 -25.78 -0.61 -8.14
N TYR A 52 -25.78 -0.25 -9.41
CA TYR A 52 -25.00 0.88 -9.92
C TYR A 52 -25.93 1.97 -10.42
N PHE A 53 -25.73 3.20 -9.99
CA PHE A 53 -26.49 4.34 -10.48
C PHE A 53 -25.58 5.48 -10.97
N TYR A 54 -24.38 5.60 -10.42
CA TYR A 54 -23.43 6.61 -10.81
C TYR A 54 -21.99 6.16 -10.56
N SER A 55 -21.14 6.20 -11.60
CA SER A 55 -19.77 5.63 -11.57
C SER A 55 -18.80 6.32 -10.62
N ARG A 56 -19.12 7.52 -10.11
CA ARG A 56 -18.31 8.14 -9.04
C ARG A 56 -18.36 7.34 -7.75
N LEU A 57 -19.49 6.71 -7.45
CA LEU A 57 -19.62 5.87 -6.26
C LEU A 57 -19.12 4.45 -6.55
N GLN A 58 -19.67 3.83 -7.57
CA GLN A 58 -19.36 2.45 -7.92
C GLN A 58 -19.47 2.23 -9.44
N ASN A 59 -18.61 1.35 -9.96
CA ASN A 59 -18.61 0.92 -11.35
C ASN A 59 -18.33 -0.57 -11.43
N PRO A 60 -19.08 -1.36 -12.22
CA PRO A 60 -18.89 -2.83 -12.25
C PRO A 60 -17.46 -3.28 -12.56
N THR A 61 -16.77 -2.61 -13.50
CA THR A 61 -15.38 -2.94 -13.83
C THR A 61 -14.45 -2.74 -12.64
N CYS A 62 -14.60 -1.62 -11.92
CA CYS A 62 -13.82 -1.32 -10.72
C CYS A 62 -14.12 -2.32 -9.59
N ASP A 63 -15.38 -2.68 -9.42
CA ASP A 63 -15.81 -3.61 -8.38
C ASP A 63 -15.31 -5.04 -8.62
N PHE A 64 -15.24 -5.50 -9.87
CA PHE A 64 -14.60 -6.79 -10.19
C PHE A 64 -13.13 -6.82 -9.76
N VAL A 65 -12.40 -5.74 -9.98
CA VAL A 65 -10.98 -5.65 -9.62
C VAL A 65 -10.81 -5.49 -8.11
N ALA A 66 -11.65 -4.67 -7.47
CA ALA A 66 -11.67 -4.54 -6.01
C ALA A 66 -11.93 -5.90 -5.34
N ALA A 67 -12.93 -6.66 -5.83
CA ALA A 67 -13.23 -8.00 -5.33
C ALA A 67 -12.05 -8.98 -5.52
N LYS A 68 -11.34 -8.91 -6.65
CA LYS A 68 -10.11 -9.70 -6.87
C LYS A 68 -9.05 -9.37 -5.83
N ILE A 69 -8.79 -8.09 -5.58
CA ILE A 69 -7.79 -7.66 -4.59
C ILE A 69 -8.21 -8.09 -3.17
N ALA A 70 -9.50 -7.98 -2.82
CA ALA A 70 -10.02 -8.50 -1.56
C ALA A 70 -9.77 -10.02 -1.42
N GLU A 71 -10.04 -10.81 -2.47
CA GLU A 71 -9.76 -12.25 -2.45
C GLU A 71 -8.27 -12.57 -2.31
N LEU A 72 -7.38 -11.77 -2.90
CA LEU A 72 -5.93 -11.93 -2.81
C LEU A 72 -5.43 -11.62 -1.40
N GLU A 73 -5.87 -10.53 -0.78
CA GLU A 73 -5.52 -10.17 0.59
C GLU A 73 -6.22 -11.03 1.65
N GLY A 74 -7.33 -11.69 1.29
CA GLY A 74 -8.17 -12.43 2.24
C GLY A 74 -9.10 -11.54 3.04
N GLY A 75 -9.43 -10.36 2.49
CA GLY A 75 -10.36 -9.40 3.07
C GLY A 75 -11.82 -9.75 2.78
N ALA A 76 -12.73 -9.11 3.52
CA ALA A 76 -14.18 -9.23 3.37
C ALA A 76 -14.73 -8.30 2.29
N ALA A 77 -14.19 -7.08 2.19
CA ALA A 77 -14.61 -6.07 1.22
C ALA A 77 -13.42 -5.22 0.76
N ALA A 78 -13.54 -4.60 -0.42
CA ALA A 78 -12.55 -3.66 -0.93
C ALA A 78 -13.18 -2.60 -1.81
N MET A 79 -12.44 -1.50 -2.00
CA MET A 79 -12.75 -0.46 -2.98
C MET A 79 -11.48 0.03 -3.68
N LEU A 80 -11.60 0.46 -4.94
CA LEU A 80 -10.52 1.12 -5.66
C LEU A 80 -10.58 2.64 -5.45
N THR A 81 -9.42 3.27 -5.52
CA THR A 81 -9.25 4.73 -5.47
C THR A 81 -8.33 5.20 -6.59
N SER A 82 -8.30 6.50 -6.87
CA SER A 82 -7.48 7.09 -7.94
C SER A 82 -5.97 7.03 -7.69
N SER A 83 -5.54 6.76 -6.46
CA SER A 83 -4.13 6.66 -6.08
C SER A 83 -3.96 6.00 -4.70
N GLY A 84 -2.75 5.51 -4.40
CA GLY A 84 -2.42 5.02 -3.06
C GLY A 84 -2.58 6.08 -1.96
N GLN A 85 -2.28 7.36 -2.28
CA GLN A 85 -2.51 8.45 -1.32
C GLN A 85 -3.99 8.67 -1.02
N ALA A 86 -4.86 8.55 -2.03
CA ALA A 86 -6.30 8.58 -1.79
C ALA A 86 -6.77 7.38 -0.96
N ALA A 87 -6.17 6.20 -1.16
CA ALA A 87 -6.45 5.03 -0.33
C ALA A 87 -6.06 5.26 1.13
N ASN A 88 -4.84 5.75 1.39
CA ASN A 88 -4.38 6.05 2.76
C ASN A 88 -5.22 7.16 3.41
N PHE A 89 -5.54 8.22 2.66
CA PHE A 89 -6.41 9.29 3.15
C PHE A 89 -7.80 8.78 3.51
N PHE A 90 -8.44 8.01 2.62
CA PHE A 90 -9.78 7.48 2.89
C PHE A 90 -9.77 6.48 4.03
N ALA A 91 -8.78 5.59 4.11
CA ALA A 91 -8.69 4.61 5.19
C ALA A 91 -8.60 5.28 6.56
N LEU A 92 -7.82 6.36 6.69
CA LEU A 92 -7.68 7.11 7.94
C LEU A 92 -8.89 8.02 8.19
N PHE A 93 -9.28 8.84 7.23
CA PHE A 93 -10.32 9.84 7.40
C PHE A 93 -11.73 9.23 7.50
N ASN A 94 -11.91 7.98 7.11
CA ASN A 94 -13.17 7.24 7.30
C ASN A 94 -13.53 7.04 8.79
N ILE A 95 -12.53 7.00 9.66
CA ILE A 95 -12.67 6.75 11.10
C ILE A 95 -12.09 7.86 11.98
N CYS A 96 -11.40 8.84 11.37
CA CYS A 96 -10.87 10.01 12.05
C CYS A 96 -11.66 11.26 11.66
N GLU A 97 -11.83 12.15 12.61
CA GLU A 97 -12.46 13.46 12.47
C GLU A 97 -11.64 14.51 13.22
N ALA A 98 -12.03 15.78 13.18
CA ALA A 98 -11.36 16.83 13.95
C ALA A 98 -11.35 16.47 15.46
N GLY A 99 -10.17 16.54 16.06
CA GLY A 99 -9.93 16.12 17.45
C GLY A 99 -9.47 14.67 17.59
N SER A 100 -9.40 13.88 16.51
CA SER A 100 -8.85 12.51 16.54
C SER A 100 -7.32 12.50 16.59
N HIS A 101 -6.77 11.39 17.06
CA HIS A 101 -5.33 11.11 17.10
C HIS A 101 -5.01 9.79 16.39
N ILE A 102 -3.83 9.73 15.76
CA ILE A 102 -3.29 8.55 15.06
C ILE A 102 -1.93 8.21 15.66
N VAL A 103 -1.67 6.94 15.95
CA VAL A 103 -0.31 6.44 16.18
C VAL A 103 0.23 5.91 14.84
N ALA A 104 1.38 6.39 14.39
CA ALA A 104 1.95 5.98 13.12
C ALA A 104 3.39 5.52 13.27
N SER A 105 3.82 4.51 12.50
CA SER A 105 5.24 4.21 12.37
C SER A 105 5.97 5.42 11.74
N SER A 106 7.12 5.77 12.27
CA SER A 106 7.97 6.83 11.70
C SER A 106 8.65 6.40 10.39
N SER A 107 8.76 5.08 10.17
CA SER A 107 9.27 4.50 8.93
C SER A 107 8.13 4.15 8.01
N ILE A 108 7.68 5.12 7.22
CA ILE A 108 6.65 5.01 6.19
C ILE A 108 7.04 5.85 4.98
N TYR A 109 6.35 5.67 3.86
CA TYR A 109 6.53 6.49 2.67
C TYR A 109 6.38 7.99 3.00
N GLY A 110 7.30 8.82 2.49
CA GLY A 110 7.32 10.26 2.80
C GLY A 110 6.03 11.00 2.46
N GLY A 111 5.30 10.55 1.41
CA GLY A 111 3.97 11.09 1.10
C GLY A 111 2.93 10.77 2.17
N SER A 112 2.97 9.57 2.74
CA SER A 112 2.07 9.15 3.84
C SER A 112 2.43 9.86 5.14
N TYR A 113 3.73 10.04 5.41
CA TYR A 113 4.20 10.85 6.53
C TYR A 113 3.64 12.27 6.44
N ASN A 114 3.82 12.94 5.30
CA ASN A 114 3.31 14.30 5.08
C ASN A 114 1.77 14.36 5.10
N LEU A 115 1.07 13.34 4.61
CA LEU A 115 -0.38 13.24 4.71
C LEU A 115 -0.84 13.30 6.17
N ILE A 116 -0.20 12.50 7.02
CA ILE A 116 -0.58 12.38 8.45
C ILE A 116 -0.14 13.62 9.23
N ASP A 117 1.12 14.03 9.11
CA ASP A 117 1.72 15.11 9.92
C ASP A 117 1.24 16.51 9.53
N VAL A 118 1.00 16.74 8.24
CA VAL A 118 0.72 18.08 7.71
C VAL A 118 -0.71 18.23 7.22
N THR A 119 -1.17 17.31 6.38
CA THR A 119 -2.48 17.47 5.71
C THR A 119 -3.62 17.18 6.67
N LEU A 120 -3.59 16.06 7.36
CA LEU A 120 -4.60 15.70 8.35
C LEU A 120 -4.58 16.63 9.57
N ALA A 121 -3.40 17.17 9.95
CA ALA A 121 -3.32 18.18 11.01
C ALA A 121 -4.12 19.44 10.67
N LYS A 122 -4.17 19.85 9.39
CA LYS A 122 -5.04 20.98 8.96
C LYS A 122 -6.53 20.66 9.07
N MET A 123 -6.89 19.38 9.13
CA MET A 123 -8.25 18.90 9.35
C MET A 123 -8.54 18.60 10.82
N GLY A 124 -7.60 18.96 11.72
CA GLY A 124 -7.75 18.80 13.16
C GLY A 124 -7.40 17.40 13.68
N VAL A 125 -6.77 16.55 12.88
CA VAL A 125 -6.29 15.22 13.31
C VAL A 125 -4.82 15.33 13.70
N THR A 126 -4.46 14.85 14.88
CA THR A 126 -3.09 14.84 15.40
C THR A 126 -2.44 13.45 15.26
N ALA A 127 -1.12 13.37 15.34
CA ALA A 127 -0.43 12.10 15.28
C ALA A 127 0.79 12.03 16.20
N THR A 128 1.09 10.82 16.68
CA THR A 128 2.36 10.48 17.33
C THR A 128 3.09 9.45 16.47
N PHE A 129 4.30 9.80 16.05
CA PHE A 129 5.14 8.88 15.29
C PHE A 129 6.06 8.09 16.23
N VAL A 130 6.08 6.77 16.05
CA VAL A 130 6.89 5.82 16.84
C VAL A 130 7.88 5.09 15.96
N SER A 131 9.04 4.75 16.52
CA SER A 131 10.00 3.90 15.81
C SER A 131 9.37 2.54 15.47
N PRO A 132 9.64 1.93 14.30
CA PRO A 132 9.26 0.54 14.03
C PRO A 132 9.92 -0.44 15.01
N ASP A 133 11.03 -0.03 15.63
CA ASP A 133 11.76 -0.80 16.63
C ASP A 133 11.34 -0.47 18.08
N ALA A 134 10.32 0.39 18.29
CA ALA A 134 9.84 0.77 19.62
C ALA A 134 9.52 -0.47 20.47
N THR A 135 9.81 -0.42 21.76
CA THR A 135 9.36 -1.45 22.71
C THR A 135 7.84 -1.43 22.85
N ASP A 136 7.26 -2.46 23.48
CA ASP A 136 5.81 -2.48 23.72
C ASP A 136 5.39 -1.30 24.61
N GLU A 137 6.22 -0.93 25.62
CA GLU A 137 5.96 0.18 26.52
C GLU A 137 6.03 1.54 25.80
N GLU A 138 7.00 1.72 24.91
CA GLU A 138 7.12 2.94 24.09
C GLU A 138 5.94 3.07 23.12
N LEU A 139 5.52 1.94 22.53
CA LEU A 139 4.38 1.90 21.63
C LEU A 139 3.07 2.21 22.39
N ASP A 140 2.84 1.57 23.54
CA ASP A 140 1.66 1.83 24.37
C ASP A 140 1.61 3.30 24.88
N ALA A 141 2.76 3.88 25.22
CA ALA A 141 2.86 5.28 25.67
C ALA A 141 2.50 6.32 24.58
N ALA A 142 2.49 5.92 23.31
CA ALA A 142 2.10 6.80 22.21
C ALA A 142 0.58 6.98 22.06
N PHE A 143 -0.22 6.11 22.69
CA PHE A 143 -1.67 6.18 22.58
C PHE A 143 -2.24 7.28 23.51
N GLN A 144 -3.32 7.90 23.02
CA GLN A 144 -4.13 8.90 23.73
C GLN A 144 -5.59 8.43 23.76
N ASP A 145 -6.41 9.00 24.63
CA ASP A 145 -7.84 8.64 24.76
C ASP A 145 -8.59 8.78 23.41
N ASN A 146 -8.20 9.79 22.63
CA ASN A 146 -8.79 10.10 21.32
C ASN A 146 -8.07 9.40 20.15
N THR A 147 -7.18 8.44 20.39
CA THR A 147 -6.56 7.63 19.31
C THR A 147 -7.64 6.79 18.64
N LYS A 148 -7.64 6.84 17.28
CA LYS A 148 -8.61 6.14 16.42
C LYS A 148 -7.99 5.08 15.52
N ALA A 149 -6.70 5.16 15.24
CA ALA A 149 -6.01 4.21 14.37
C ALA A 149 -4.54 4.09 14.71
N VAL A 150 -3.97 2.92 14.36
CA VAL A 150 -2.53 2.74 14.18
C VAL A 150 -2.27 2.62 12.69
N PHE A 151 -1.24 3.31 12.18
CA PHE A 151 -0.84 3.25 10.76
C PHE A 151 0.61 2.80 10.61
N GLY A 152 0.85 1.88 9.68
CA GLY A 152 2.20 1.41 9.34
C GLY A 152 2.35 1.05 7.86
N GLU A 153 3.58 0.83 7.43
CA GLU A 153 3.94 0.31 6.11
C GLU A 153 4.75 -0.96 6.30
N ILE A 154 4.35 -2.05 5.63
CA ILE A 154 4.95 -3.38 5.86
C ILE A 154 6.45 -3.40 5.51
N ILE A 155 6.82 -2.79 4.39
CA ILE A 155 8.22 -2.54 4.01
C ILE A 155 8.34 -1.07 3.62
N ALA A 156 8.99 -0.30 4.47
CA ALA A 156 9.08 1.14 4.31
C ALA A 156 9.97 1.58 3.15
N ASN A 157 9.59 2.64 2.45
CA ASN A 157 10.34 3.24 1.37
C ASN A 157 10.94 4.60 1.80
N PRO A 158 12.28 4.85 1.71
CA PRO A 158 13.32 3.99 1.12
C PRO A 158 14.09 3.12 2.13
N ALA A 159 13.76 3.19 3.41
CA ALA A 159 14.55 2.60 4.50
C ALA A 159 14.50 1.06 4.53
N LEU A 160 13.53 0.43 3.86
CA LEU A 160 13.30 -1.02 3.79
C LEU A 160 13.24 -1.69 5.18
N THR A 161 12.77 -0.94 6.19
CA THR A 161 12.45 -1.49 7.50
C THR A 161 11.22 -2.39 7.37
N VAL A 162 11.20 -3.51 8.09
CA VAL A 162 10.04 -4.41 8.12
C VAL A 162 9.26 -4.19 9.40
N LEU A 163 7.97 -3.88 9.27
CA LEU A 163 7.07 -3.69 10.40
C LEU A 163 6.81 -5.04 11.10
N ASP A 164 6.93 -5.08 12.43
CA ASP A 164 6.41 -6.21 13.20
C ASP A 164 4.89 -6.09 13.31
N ILE A 165 4.18 -6.74 12.38
CA ILE A 165 2.72 -6.61 12.21
C ILE A 165 1.99 -7.02 13.49
N GLU A 166 2.35 -8.17 14.08
CA GLU A 166 1.67 -8.66 15.29
C GLU A 166 1.88 -7.75 16.49
N LYS A 167 3.08 -7.18 16.66
CA LYS A 167 3.36 -6.22 17.73
C LYS A 167 2.46 -4.99 17.62
N PHE A 168 2.40 -4.37 16.43
CA PHE A 168 1.58 -3.19 16.20
C PHE A 168 0.08 -3.50 16.27
N ALA A 169 -0.37 -4.66 15.75
CA ALA A 169 -1.75 -5.11 15.86
C ALA A 169 -2.18 -5.33 17.32
N ASN A 170 -1.34 -6.03 18.08
CA ASN A 170 -1.63 -6.29 19.50
C ASN A 170 -1.72 -4.98 20.30
N ALA A 171 -0.84 -4.00 20.04
CA ALA A 171 -0.93 -2.69 20.68
C ALA A 171 -2.22 -1.96 20.27
N ALA A 172 -2.54 -1.90 18.98
CA ALA A 172 -3.77 -1.30 18.48
C ALA A 172 -5.02 -1.89 19.15
N HIS A 173 -5.11 -3.21 19.19
CA HIS A 173 -6.26 -3.92 19.74
C HIS A 173 -6.36 -3.78 21.26
N ARG A 174 -5.25 -3.73 22.01
CA ARG A 174 -5.28 -3.40 23.46
C ARG A 174 -5.92 -2.03 23.73
N HIS A 175 -5.74 -1.08 22.82
CA HIS A 175 -6.31 0.25 22.91
C HIS A 175 -7.65 0.40 22.18
N GLY A 176 -8.24 -0.69 21.65
CA GLY A 176 -9.55 -0.72 21.00
C GLY A 176 -9.59 0.07 19.69
N VAL A 177 -8.51 0.07 18.92
CA VAL A 177 -8.41 0.73 17.61
C VAL A 177 -7.87 -0.22 16.55
N PRO A 178 -8.21 -0.04 15.25
CA PRO A 178 -7.69 -0.89 14.18
C PRO A 178 -6.23 -0.56 13.83
N LEU A 179 -5.51 -1.60 13.34
CA LEU A 179 -4.26 -1.45 12.62
C LEU A 179 -4.54 -1.34 11.11
N ILE A 180 -4.13 -0.23 10.52
CA ILE A 180 -4.16 0.04 9.07
C ILE A 180 -2.73 -0.06 8.54
N VAL A 181 -2.50 -0.87 7.51
CA VAL A 181 -1.17 -1.05 6.95
C VAL A 181 -1.13 -0.85 5.44
N ASP A 182 -0.12 -0.16 4.96
CA ASP A 182 0.22 -0.08 3.53
C ASP A 182 1.06 -1.31 3.14
N ASN A 183 0.50 -2.17 2.27
CA ASN A 183 1.13 -3.41 1.79
C ASN A 183 1.61 -3.31 0.34
N THR A 184 1.91 -2.10 -0.11
CA THR A 184 2.26 -1.82 -1.51
C THR A 184 3.47 -2.62 -2.00
N PHE A 185 4.57 -2.67 -1.22
CA PHE A 185 5.80 -3.35 -1.65
C PHE A 185 5.73 -4.87 -1.58
N PRO A 186 5.21 -5.48 -0.50
CA PRO A 186 5.08 -6.92 -0.47
C PRO A 186 4.05 -7.45 -1.46
N THR A 187 2.95 -6.76 -1.68
CA THR A 187 1.74 -7.27 -2.34
C THR A 187 1.16 -8.50 -1.62
N PRO A 188 -0.08 -8.91 -1.87
CA PRO A 188 -0.64 -10.12 -1.25
C PRO A 188 0.08 -11.42 -1.63
N ILE A 189 0.94 -11.38 -2.66
CA ILE A 189 1.75 -12.56 -3.05
C ILE A 189 2.86 -12.83 -2.03
N ASN A 190 3.42 -11.79 -1.44
CA ASN A 190 4.55 -11.90 -0.54
C ASN A 190 4.17 -11.76 0.94
N CYS A 191 3.13 -10.97 1.25
CA CYS A 191 2.60 -10.80 2.59
C CYS A 191 1.08 -10.56 2.55
N ARG A 192 0.35 -11.18 3.47
CA ARG A 192 -1.08 -10.95 3.70
C ARG A 192 -1.28 -10.47 5.13
N PRO A 193 -1.20 -9.16 5.38
CA PRO A 193 -1.19 -8.59 6.73
C PRO A 193 -2.43 -8.93 7.57
N LEU A 194 -3.58 -9.16 6.93
CA LEU A 194 -4.82 -9.57 7.60
C LEU A 194 -4.70 -10.94 8.31
N GLU A 195 -3.74 -11.78 7.91
CA GLU A 195 -3.45 -13.06 8.57
C GLU A 195 -2.62 -12.87 9.86
N TRP A 196 -1.99 -11.70 10.00
CA TRP A 196 -1.09 -11.34 11.10
C TRP A 196 -1.67 -10.30 12.05
N GLY A 197 -2.96 -10.00 11.93
CA GLY A 197 -3.68 -9.13 12.85
C GLY A 197 -3.94 -7.69 12.35
N ALA A 198 -3.49 -7.32 11.17
CA ALA A 198 -3.96 -6.06 10.56
C ALA A 198 -5.46 -6.13 10.28
N ASP A 199 -6.15 -4.99 10.40
CA ASP A 199 -7.59 -4.90 10.20
C ASP A 199 -7.93 -4.36 8.81
N ILE A 200 -7.16 -3.37 8.36
CA ILE A 200 -7.35 -2.71 7.07
C ILE A 200 -6.01 -2.65 6.34
N VAL A 201 -6.05 -2.96 5.05
CA VAL A 201 -4.88 -2.92 4.16
C VAL A 201 -5.10 -1.87 3.09
N THR A 202 -4.08 -1.07 2.82
CA THR A 202 -4.05 -0.13 1.69
C THR A 202 -2.97 -0.51 0.69
N HIS A 203 -3.17 -0.11 -0.57
CA HIS A 203 -2.20 -0.28 -1.63
C HIS A 203 -2.13 0.95 -2.52
N SER A 204 -0.93 1.30 -2.94
CA SER A 204 -0.74 1.98 -4.21
C SER A 204 -0.72 0.93 -5.32
N THR A 205 -1.85 0.71 -5.99
CA THR A 205 -1.93 -0.26 -7.10
C THR A 205 -1.09 0.17 -8.31
N THR A 206 -0.66 1.43 -8.34
CA THR A 206 0.32 2.01 -9.28
C THR A 206 1.64 1.23 -9.37
N LYS A 207 1.98 0.48 -8.30
CA LYS A 207 3.28 -0.19 -8.12
C LYS A 207 3.22 -1.63 -8.67
N TYR A 208 3.70 -2.62 -7.94
CA TYR A 208 3.75 -4.02 -8.41
C TYR A 208 2.41 -4.59 -8.90
N MET A 209 1.27 -4.12 -8.39
CA MET A 209 -0.04 -4.64 -8.85
C MET A 209 -0.28 -4.30 -10.32
N ASP A 210 -0.02 -3.05 -10.76
CA ASP A 210 0.05 -2.68 -12.19
C ASP A 210 1.32 -3.28 -12.81
N GLY A 211 2.48 -2.99 -12.25
CA GLY A 211 3.78 -3.54 -12.60
C GLY A 211 4.36 -3.09 -13.93
N HIS A 212 3.73 -2.14 -14.61
CA HIS A 212 4.09 -1.70 -15.97
C HIS A 212 4.22 -0.18 -16.10
N ALA A 213 4.10 0.56 -14.99
CA ALA A 213 4.04 2.03 -14.97
C ALA A 213 2.94 2.60 -15.89
N ALA A 214 1.85 1.85 -16.06
CA ALA A 214 0.80 2.15 -17.05
C ALA A 214 -0.38 2.92 -16.45
N CYS A 215 -0.75 2.65 -15.18
CA CYS A 215 -1.87 3.35 -14.56
C CYS A 215 -1.64 3.69 -13.08
N LEU A 216 -2.14 4.85 -12.67
CA LEU A 216 -2.25 5.24 -11.28
C LEU A 216 -3.47 4.57 -10.65
N GLY A 217 -3.35 4.21 -9.37
CA GLY A 217 -4.47 3.71 -8.62
C GLY A 217 -4.13 3.40 -7.17
N GLY A 218 -5.17 3.13 -6.39
CA GLY A 218 -5.08 2.65 -5.03
C GLY A 218 -6.19 1.66 -4.73
N ALA A 219 -6.05 0.96 -3.63
CA ALA A 219 -7.08 0.07 -3.10
C ALA A 219 -7.10 0.12 -1.58
N ILE A 220 -8.29 -0.07 -1.01
CA ILE A 220 -8.52 -0.25 0.43
C ILE A 220 -9.20 -1.59 0.58
N ILE A 221 -8.71 -2.42 1.49
CA ILE A 221 -9.26 -3.74 1.80
C ILE A 221 -9.59 -3.78 3.29
N ASP A 222 -10.82 -4.09 3.61
CA ASP A 222 -11.28 -4.34 4.98
C ASP A 222 -11.22 -5.84 5.26
N GLY A 223 -10.53 -6.21 6.36
CA GLY A 223 -10.49 -7.59 6.84
C GLY A 223 -11.82 -8.11 7.37
N GLY A 224 -12.76 -7.21 7.71
CA GLY A 224 -14.06 -7.54 8.26
C GLY A 224 -14.00 -8.18 9.66
N LYS A 225 -12.91 -7.97 10.40
CA LYS A 225 -12.67 -8.61 11.70
C LYS A 225 -12.83 -7.66 12.87
N PHE A 226 -12.52 -6.38 12.67
CA PHE A 226 -12.59 -5.38 13.75
C PHE A 226 -14.05 -5.16 14.21
N ASP A 227 -14.27 -5.25 15.51
CA ASP A 227 -15.60 -5.11 16.09
C ASP A 227 -15.88 -3.63 16.42
N TRP A 228 -16.43 -2.91 15.44
CA TRP A 228 -16.76 -1.50 15.56
C TRP A 228 -17.74 -1.22 16.71
N LEU A 229 -18.74 -2.12 16.90
CA LEU A 229 -19.76 -1.94 17.94
C LEU A 229 -19.20 -2.14 19.34
N ALA A 230 -18.22 -2.99 19.52
CA ALA A 230 -17.52 -3.16 20.81
C ALA A 230 -16.76 -1.89 21.23
N HIS A 231 -16.47 -1.00 20.28
CA HIS A 231 -15.74 0.26 20.48
C HIS A 231 -16.52 1.47 19.95
N ALA A 232 -17.86 1.43 20.06
CA ALA A 232 -18.77 2.41 19.45
C ALA A 232 -18.52 3.87 19.90
N ASP A 233 -18.06 4.06 21.12
CA ASP A 233 -17.66 5.36 21.68
C ASP A 233 -16.47 5.99 20.93
N LYS A 234 -15.58 5.16 20.40
CA LYS A 234 -14.45 5.63 19.60
C LYS A 234 -14.83 5.92 18.15
N PHE A 235 -15.84 5.24 17.59
CA PHE A 235 -16.18 5.28 16.16
C PHE A 235 -17.63 5.74 15.91
N PRO A 236 -18.03 6.94 16.37
CA PRO A 236 -19.41 7.41 16.20
C PRO A 236 -19.81 7.48 14.72
N GLY A 237 -18.88 7.82 13.80
CA GLY A 237 -19.16 7.85 12.37
C GLY A 237 -19.58 6.51 11.74
N LEU A 238 -19.33 5.38 12.42
CA LEU A 238 -19.77 4.04 12.00
C LEU A 238 -20.89 3.49 12.88
N CYS A 239 -20.95 3.93 14.15
CA CYS A 239 -21.77 3.32 15.20
C CYS A 239 -22.90 4.21 15.72
N ALA A 240 -23.00 5.47 15.27
CA ALA A 240 -24.14 6.34 15.52
C ALA A 240 -24.96 6.56 14.24
N PRO A 241 -26.24 7.01 14.37
CA PRO A 241 -27.09 7.32 13.24
C PRO A 241 -26.48 8.40 12.32
N ASP A 242 -26.41 8.12 11.02
CA ASP A 242 -25.95 9.07 10.01
C ASP A 242 -27.12 9.87 9.43
N GLU A 243 -27.16 11.16 9.70
CA GLU A 243 -28.21 12.05 9.21
C GLU A 243 -28.26 12.16 7.69
N SER A 244 -27.12 11.97 7.00
CA SER A 244 -27.05 12.03 5.53
C SER A 244 -27.68 10.82 4.85
N TYR A 245 -27.95 9.75 5.60
CA TYR A 245 -28.56 8.51 5.13
C TYR A 245 -29.74 8.08 6.04
N HIS A 246 -30.64 9.02 6.35
CA HIS A 246 -31.89 8.77 7.09
C HIS A 246 -31.69 8.09 8.45
N GLY A 247 -30.57 8.36 9.12
CA GLY A 247 -30.28 7.85 10.45
C GLY A 247 -29.82 6.38 10.48
N ILE A 248 -29.29 5.84 9.39
CA ILE A 248 -28.69 4.49 9.42
C ILE A 248 -27.44 4.48 10.31
N THR A 249 -27.20 3.36 10.97
CA THR A 249 -25.95 3.04 11.66
C THR A 249 -25.20 2.01 10.80
N TYR A 250 -24.05 2.40 10.24
CA TYR A 250 -23.34 1.53 9.29
C TYR A 250 -22.94 0.18 9.89
N ALA A 251 -22.38 0.20 11.12
CA ALA A 251 -21.94 -1.01 11.80
C ALA A 251 -23.09 -1.98 12.12
N GLU A 252 -24.29 -1.48 12.45
CA GLU A 252 -25.48 -2.31 12.69
C GLU A 252 -26.06 -2.85 11.38
N LYS A 253 -26.17 -2.00 10.35
CA LYS A 253 -26.83 -2.37 9.09
C LYS A 253 -25.98 -3.30 8.24
N PHE A 254 -24.66 -3.09 8.16
CA PHE A 254 -23.75 -3.80 7.25
C PHE A 254 -22.77 -4.74 7.97
N GLY A 255 -22.83 -4.79 9.30
CA GLY A 255 -21.92 -5.62 10.10
C GLY A 255 -20.46 -5.17 10.00
N LYS A 256 -19.59 -5.88 10.68
CA LYS A 256 -18.15 -5.60 10.66
C LYS A 256 -17.50 -5.84 9.30
N GLU A 257 -18.08 -6.71 8.47
CA GLU A 257 -17.54 -7.07 7.15
C GLU A 257 -17.86 -6.02 6.07
N GLY A 258 -18.88 -5.16 6.27
CA GLY A 258 -19.32 -4.23 5.24
C GLY A 258 -19.33 -2.77 5.65
N ALA A 259 -19.37 -2.46 6.93
CA ALA A 259 -19.57 -1.09 7.43
C ALA A 259 -18.50 -0.11 6.95
N PHE A 260 -17.25 -0.50 7.04
CA PHE A 260 -16.11 0.38 6.74
C PHE A 260 -16.07 0.78 5.27
N ILE A 261 -16.14 -0.18 4.35
CA ILE A 261 -16.09 0.09 2.90
C ILE A 261 -17.39 0.77 2.42
N THR A 262 -18.55 0.39 2.98
CA THR A 262 -19.82 1.04 2.63
C THR A 262 -19.79 2.52 3.00
N LYS A 263 -19.35 2.87 4.22
CA LYS A 263 -19.22 4.28 4.63
C LYS A 263 -18.21 5.03 3.78
N ALA A 264 -17.03 4.45 3.54
CA ALA A 264 -16.01 5.07 2.69
C ALA A 264 -16.55 5.36 1.27
N THR A 265 -17.37 4.46 0.70
CA THR A 265 -18.00 4.65 -0.60
C THR A 265 -19.12 5.68 -0.53
N ALA A 266 -20.03 5.56 0.43
CA ALA A 266 -21.23 6.39 0.54
C ALA A 266 -20.91 7.85 0.91
N GLN A 267 -19.84 8.10 1.65
CA GLN A 267 -19.42 9.44 2.06
C GLN A 267 -18.16 9.91 1.32
N LEU A 268 -17.01 9.27 1.55
CA LEU A 268 -15.74 9.80 1.05
C LEU A 268 -15.63 9.72 -0.47
N MET A 269 -15.96 8.58 -1.08
CA MET A 269 -15.92 8.46 -2.54
C MET A 269 -16.97 9.37 -3.19
N ARG A 270 -18.20 9.42 -2.64
CA ARG A 270 -19.25 10.31 -3.13
C ARG A 270 -18.82 11.78 -3.13
N ASP A 271 -18.20 12.25 -2.03
CA ASP A 271 -17.96 13.68 -1.78
C ASP A 271 -16.60 14.15 -2.32
N PHE A 272 -15.52 13.35 -2.18
CA PHE A 272 -14.18 13.70 -2.68
C PHE A 272 -13.91 13.21 -4.10
N GLY A 273 -14.58 12.17 -4.57
CA GLY A 273 -14.53 11.73 -5.94
C GLY A 273 -13.18 11.17 -6.41
N ALA A 274 -12.39 10.55 -5.53
CA ALA A 274 -11.11 9.93 -5.87
C ALA A 274 -11.28 8.61 -6.65
N VAL A 275 -11.96 8.68 -7.79
CA VAL A 275 -12.45 7.56 -8.58
C VAL A 275 -11.34 6.95 -9.43
N GLN A 276 -11.26 5.63 -9.46
CA GLN A 276 -10.50 4.87 -10.46
C GLN A 276 -11.32 4.78 -11.76
N SER A 277 -10.69 5.02 -12.92
CA SER A 277 -11.40 4.83 -14.19
C SER A 277 -11.58 3.35 -14.53
N PRO A 278 -12.67 2.95 -15.22
CA PRO A 278 -12.85 1.58 -15.67
C PRO A 278 -11.73 1.07 -16.58
N GLN A 279 -11.16 1.93 -17.41
CA GLN A 279 -10.01 1.58 -18.25
C GLN A 279 -8.76 1.30 -17.41
N SER A 280 -8.45 2.14 -16.42
CA SER A 280 -7.33 1.89 -15.51
C SER A 280 -7.55 0.64 -14.66
N ALA A 281 -8.78 0.38 -14.22
CA ALA A 281 -9.13 -0.85 -13.50
C ALA A 281 -8.92 -2.09 -14.39
N PHE A 282 -9.27 -2.03 -15.68
CA PHE A 282 -9.02 -3.10 -16.63
C PHE A 282 -7.50 -3.36 -16.81
N ILE A 283 -6.69 -2.31 -16.97
CA ILE A 283 -5.22 -2.43 -17.06
C ILE A 283 -4.66 -3.05 -15.78
N LEU A 284 -5.11 -2.58 -14.63
CA LEU A 284 -4.74 -3.15 -13.33
C LEU A 284 -5.08 -4.64 -13.22
N ASN A 285 -6.25 -5.06 -13.75
CA ASN A 285 -6.60 -6.47 -13.77
C ASN A 285 -5.59 -7.33 -14.55
N LEU A 286 -5.11 -6.83 -15.70
CA LEU A 286 -4.07 -7.52 -16.48
C LEU A 286 -2.76 -7.63 -15.69
N GLY A 287 -2.38 -6.58 -14.95
CA GLY A 287 -1.24 -6.61 -14.05
C GLY A 287 -1.41 -7.65 -12.93
N LEU A 288 -2.57 -7.71 -12.29
CA LEU A 288 -2.87 -8.67 -11.24
C LEU A 288 -2.81 -10.14 -11.74
N GLU A 289 -3.22 -10.40 -12.97
CA GLU A 289 -3.18 -11.75 -13.54
C GLU A 289 -1.76 -12.35 -13.63
N SER A 290 -0.73 -11.50 -13.76
CA SER A 290 0.69 -11.93 -13.79
C SER A 290 1.45 -11.68 -12.48
N LEU A 291 0.81 -11.09 -11.46
CA LEU A 291 1.47 -10.68 -10.22
C LEU A 291 2.21 -11.85 -9.53
N HIS A 292 1.59 -13.01 -9.49
CA HIS A 292 2.12 -14.21 -8.83
C HIS A 292 3.39 -14.79 -9.48
N VAL A 293 3.66 -14.47 -10.75
CA VAL A 293 4.90 -14.86 -11.45
C VAL A 293 5.93 -13.74 -11.48
N ARG A 294 5.49 -12.47 -11.44
CA ARG A 294 6.38 -11.31 -11.42
C ARG A 294 7.04 -11.10 -10.06
N MET A 295 6.28 -11.19 -8.96
CA MET A 295 6.82 -10.93 -7.62
C MET A 295 8.01 -11.82 -7.25
N PRO A 296 7.96 -13.16 -7.42
CA PRO A 296 9.14 -14.00 -7.18
C PRO A 296 10.36 -13.58 -7.99
N ARG A 297 10.18 -13.20 -9.28
CA ARG A 297 11.29 -12.77 -10.13
C ARG A 297 11.90 -11.45 -9.69
N HIS A 298 11.08 -10.46 -9.30
CA HIS A 298 11.57 -9.20 -8.71
C HIS A 298 12.42 -9.46 -7.47
N ILE A 299 11.96 -10.34 -6.59
CA ILE A 299 12.64 -10.67 -5.33
C ILE A 299 13.93 -11.46 -5.58
N GLU A 300 13.92 -12.42 -6.53
CA GLU A 300 15.12 -13.15 -6.93
C GLU A 300 16.22 -12.20 -7.44
N ASN A 301 15.85 -11.26 -8.32
CA ASN A 301 16.78 -10.26 -8.84
C ASN A 301 17.30 -9.34 -7.73
N ALA A 302 16.42 -8.86 -6.86
CA ALA A 302 16.80 -8.00 -5.74
C ALA A 302 17.74 -8.71 -4.75
N GLN A 303 17.49 -9.98 -4.44
CA GLN A 303 18.36 -10.79 -3.56
C GLN A 303 19.77 -10.91 -4.17
N ALA A 304 19.86 -11.30 -5.44
CA ALA A 304 21.14 -11.45 -6.13
C ALA A 304 21.93 -10.13 -6.19
N ILE A 305 21.23 -9.02 -6.46
CA ILE A 305 21.82 -7.69 -6.47
C ILE A 305 22.30 -7.27 -5.07
N ALA A 306 21.50 -7.52 -4.03
CA ALA A 306 21.89 -7.18 -2.67
C ALA A 306 23.13 -7.96 -2.21
N GLU A 307 23.19 -9.27 -2.49
CA GLU A 307 24.35 -10.13 -2.21
C GLU A 307 25.61 -9.70 -2.98
N PHE A 308 25.45 -9.28 -4.25
CA PHE A 308 26.54 -8.75 -5.06
C PHE A 308 27.07 -7.43 -4.49
N LEU A 309 26.15 -6.51 -4.11
CA LEU A 309 26.52 -5.19 -3.59
C LEU A 309 27.23 -5.25 -2.24
N GLU A 310 26.90 -6.20 -1.34
CA GLU A 310 27.61 -6.42 -0.08
C GLU A 310 29.11 -6.71 -0.25
N GLN A 311 29.50 -7.22 -1.40
CA GLN A 311 30.88 -7.62 -1.71
C GLN A 311 31.69 -6.50 -2.41
N GLN A 312 31.06 -5.36 -2.71
CA GLN A 312 31.72 -4.30 -3.48
C GLN A 312 32.44 -3.32 -2.59
N PRO A 313 33.74 -3.02 -2.85
CA PRO A 313 34.52 -2.12 -2.02
C PRO A 313 34.00 -0.67 -2.00
N GLN A 314 33.29 -0.23 -3.06
CA GLN A 314 32.68 1.09 -3.18
C GLN A 314 31.40 1.24 -2.32
N VAL A 315 30.80 0.14 -1.90
CA VAL A 315 29.57 0.12 -1.12
C VAL A 315 29.91 0.18 0.38
N GLU A 316 29.27 1.09 1.10
CA GLU A 316 29.45 1.22 2.54
C GLU A 316 28.56 0.23 3.30
N TYR A 317 27.30 0.15 2.90
CA TYR A 317 26.34 -0.86 3.39
C TYR A 317 25.23 -1.08 2.38
N VAL A 318 24.59 -2.24 2.48
CA VAL A 318 23.38 -2.60 1.75
C VAL A 318 22.23 -2.75 2.74
N ASN A 319 21.11 -2.12 2.43
CA ASN A 319 19.89 -2.26 3.20
C ASN A 319 18.88 -3.07 2.39
N TYR A 320 18.72 -4.33 2.76
CA TYR A 320 17.81 -5.27 2.14
C TYR A 320 17.38 -6.35 3.14
N PRO A 321 16.09 -6.48 3.44
CA PRO A 321 15.63 -7.36 4.52
C PRO A 321 15.83 -8.86 4.25
N GLY A 322 16.11 -9.26 3.00
CA GLY A 322 16.45 -10.64 2.64
C GLY A 322 17.91 -11.04 2.92
N LEU A 323 18.79 -10.10 3.30
CA LEU A 323 20.16 -10.40 3.69
C LEU A 323 20.23 -10.86 5.16
N LYS A 324 21.01 -11.91 5.44
CA LYS A 324 21.22 -12.41 6.81
C LYS A 324 21.90 -11.39 7.74
N SER A 325 22.64 -10.46 7.18
CA SER A 325 23.29 -9.34 7.86
C SER A 325 22.31 -8.24 8.30
N ASN A 326 21.12 -8.20 7.69
CA ASN A 326 20.13 -7.15 7.97
C ASN A 326 19.37 -7.43 9.28
N LYS A 327 19.21 -6.40 10.11
CA LYS A 327 18.50 -6.53 11.40
C LYS A 327 17.05 -6.99 11.29
N TYR A 328 16.41 -6.75 10.16
CA TYR A 328 15.02 -7.15 9.89
C TYR A 328 14.90 -8.53 9.22
N TYR A 329 16.00 -9.25 9.02
CA TYR A 329 15.98 -10.57 8.37
C TYR A 329 14.97 -11.53 9.03
N ALA A 330 14.96 -11.61 10.36
CA ALA A 330 14.05 -12.49 11.08
C ALA A 330 12.57 -12.14 10.84
N LEU A 331 12.21 -10.84 10.83
CA LEU A 331 10.86 -10.38 10.52
C LEU A 331 10.51 -10.63 9.05
N ALA A 332 11.47 -10.43 8.14
CA ALA A 332 11.29 -10.74 6.73
C ALA A 332 10.99 -12.23 6.51
N GLN A 333 11.74 -13.12 7.18
CA GLN A 333 11.46 -14.57 7.11
C GLN A 333 10.12 -14.96 7.73
N LYS A 334 9.66 -14.22 8.74
CA LYS A 334 8.38 -14.45 9.39
C LYS A 334 7.18 -14.04 8.53
N TYR A 335 7.23 -12.83 7.97
CA TYR A 335 6.06 -12.21 7.33
C TYR A 335 6.06 -12.29 5.80
N LEU A 336 7.23 -12.37 5.17
CA LEU A 336 7.36 -12.30 3.72
C LEU A 336 7.58 -13.69 3.14
N GLY A 337 6.61 -14.18 2.38
CA GLY A 337 6.63 -15.54 1.83
C GLY A 337 7.82 -15.86 0.91
N ASN A 338 8.45 -14.84 0.33
CA ASN A 338 9.65 -14.96 -0.49
C ASN A 338 10.90 -14.35 0.20
N GLY A 339 10.83 -14.01 1.46
CA GLY A 339 11.96 -13.61 2.31
C GLY A 339 12.52 -12.20 2.08
N GLY A 340 12.01 -11.44 1.14
CA GLY A 340 12.51 -10.11 0.80
C GLY A 340 11.49 -9.28 0.01
N CYS A 341 11.96 -8.30 -0.75
CA CYS A 341 11.16 -7.48 -1.64
C CYS A 341 11.92 -7.19 -2.95
N GLY A 342 11.27 -6.56 -3.91
CA GLY A 342 11.90 -6.22 -5.20
C GLY A 342 12.68 -4.89 -5.20
N VAL A 343 12.95 -4.31 -4.03
CA VAL A 343 13.69 -3.03 -3.90
C VAL A 343 14.90 -3.24 -3.01
N VAL A 344 16.04 -2.70 -3.42
CA VAL A 344 17.29 -2.67 -2.67
C VAL A 344 17.70 -1.21 -2.45
N SER A 345 18.15 -0.84 -1.28
CA SER A 345 18.82 0.42 -1.06
C SER A 345 20.24 0.18 -0.52
N PHE A 346 21.20 0.99 -0.97
CA PHE A 346 22.59 0.87 -0.56
C PHE A 346 23.25 2.24 -0.55
N ASN A 347 24.25 2.41 0.30
CA ASN A 347 25.00 3.65 0.40
C ASN A 347 26.38 3.50 -0.24
N LEU A 348 26.75 4.46 -1.09
CA LEU A 348 28.06 4.50 -1.74
C LEU A 348 29.03 5.37 -0.93
N LYS A 349 30.24 4.88 -0.75
CA LYS A 349 31.37 5.67 -0.26
C LYS A 349 31.60 6.85 -1.21
N GLY A 350 31.97 8.00 -0.69
CA GLY A 350 32.09 9.22 -1.50
C GLY A 350 30.78 10.02 -1.67
N GLY A 351 29.69 9.57 -1.04
CA GLY A 351 28.46 10.32 -0.85
C GLY A 351 27.72 10.66 -2.14
N ARG A 352 27.10 11.84 -2.19
CA ARG A 352 26.27 12.32 -3.31
C ARG A 352 26.96 12.20 -4.67
N LYS A 353 28.25 12.60 -4.74
CA LYS A 353 29.01 12.58 -5.99
C LYS A 353 29.20 11.16 -6.54
N ALA A 354 29.51 10.21 -5.67
CA ALA A 354 29.66 8.79 -6.06
C ALA A 354 28.32 8.22 -6.55
N ALA A 355 27.20 8.54 -5.88
CA ALA A 355 25.88 8.11 -6.29
C ALA A 355 25.50 8.69 -7.67
N GLU A 356 25.76 9.97 -7.93
CA GLU A 356 25.50 10.58 -9.23
C GLU A 356 26.34 9.95 -10.34
N GLU A 357 27.65 9.75 -10.11
CA GLU A 357 28.53 9.11 -11.10
C GLU A 357 28.16 7.67 -11.36
N PHE A 358 27.81 6.90 -10.32
CA PHE A 358 27.29 5.55 -10.46
C PHE A 358 26.05 5.52 -11.36
N MET A 359 25.02 6.31 -11.03
CA MET A 359 23.76 6.31 -11.78
C MET A 359 23.94 6.76 -13.25
N LYS A 360 24.85 7.72 -13.53
CA LYS A 360 25.15 8.14 -14.91
C LYS A 360 25.79 7.04 -15.77
N ARG A 361 26.42 6.05 -15.16
CA ARG A 361 27.11 4.94 -15.84
C ARG A 361 26.20 3.75 -16.10
N LEU A 362 25.06 3.67 -15.44
CA LEU A 362 24.09 2.61 -15.70
C LEU A 362 23.61 2.68 -17.15
N GLN A 363 23.56 1.53 -17.81
CA GLN A 363 23.14 1.39 -19.21
C GLN A 363 21.75 0.76 -19.33
N LEU A 364 21.39 -0.08 -18.36
CA LEU A 364 20.12 -0.80 -18.32
C LEU A 364 19.13 -0.14 -17.36
N ALA A 365 19.55 0.16 -16.13
CA ALA A 365 18.68 0.75 -15.12
C ALA A 365 18.42 2.24 -15.42
N ALA A 366 17.15 2.63 -15.52
CA ALA A 366 16.75 4.02 -15.75
C ALA A 366 16.76 4.86 -14.47
N ILE A 367 17.09 6.14 -14.59
CA ILE A 367 16.94 7.11 -13.48
C ILE A 367 15.53 7.67 -13.51
N GLU A 368 14.70 7.29 -12.54
CA GLU A 368 13.31 7.77 -12.44
C GLU A 368 12.77 7.71 -11.02
N THR A 369 11.70 8.46 -10.76
CA THR A 369 11.05 8.50 -9.44
C THR A 369 10.19 7.27 -9.17
N HIS A 370 9.83 6.51 -10.20
CA HIS A 370 8.99 5.33 -10.08
C HIS A 370 9.70 4.20 -9.31
N VAL A 371 8.96 3.18 -8.95
CA VAL A 371 9.43 1.99 -8.26
C VAL A 371 8.44 0.86 -8.55
N ALA A 372 8.92 -0.39 -8.55
CA ALA A 372 8.06 -1.54 -8.76
C ALA A 372 7.50 -1.66 -10.19
N ASP A 373 8.33 -1.32 -11.16
CA ASP A 373 8.11 -1.55 -12.60
C ASP A 373 8.70 -2.90 -13.02
N ALA A 374 8.23 -3.42 -14.13
CA ALA A 374 8.85 -4.58 -14.80
C ALA A 374 10.30 -4.30 -15.23
N ARG A 375 10.68 -3.04 -15.41
CA ARG A 375 12.03 -2.59 -15.75
C ARG A 375 12.75 -2.06 -14.53
N THR A 376 14.05 -2.31 -14.45
CA THR A 376 14.89 -1.82 -13.35
C THR A 376 15.07 -0.31 -13.44
N CYS A 377 14.89 0.35 -12.31
CA CYS A 377 15.10 1.78 -12.18
C CYS A 377 15.79 2.16 -10.86
N CYS A 378 16.44 3.31 -10.84
CA CYS A 378 17.17 3.81 -9.68
C CYS A 378 16.87 5.26 -9.36
N LEU A 379 17.16 5.63 -8.11
CA LEU A 379 16.97 6.97 -7.59
C LEU A 379 17.98 7.25 -6.47
N ASN A 380 18.58 8.45 -6.48
CA ASN A 380 19.26 8.98 -5.28
C ASN A 380 18.29 9.96 -4.59
N PRO A 381 17.76 9.67 -3.40
CA PRO A 381 16.82 10.55 -2.70
C PRO A 381 17.38 11.95 -2.43
N ALA A 382 18.67 12.05 -2.08
CA ALA A 382 19.31 13.30 -1.74
C ALA A 382 19.40 14.31 -2.89
N THR A 383 19.39 13.84 -4.14
CA THR A 383 19.42 14.71 -5.33
C THR A 383 18.04 14.91 -5.98
N THR A 384 17.02 14.18 -5.50
CA THR A 384 15.68 14.17 -6.09
C THR A 384 14.59 14.45 -5.06
N THR A 385 14.04 13.45 -4.44
CA THR A 385 12.85 13.54 -3.57
C THR A 385 13.09 14.34 -2.29
N HIS A 386 14.34 14.46 -1.82
CA HIS A 386 14.74 15.16 -0.60
C HIS A 386 15.77 16.28 -0.87
N ARG A 387 15.85 16.76 -2.12
CA ARG A 387 16.86 17.75 -2.51
C ARG A 387 16.79 19.10 -1.80
N GLN A 388 15.70 19.42 -1.13
CA GLN A 388 15.56 20.62 -0.31
C GLN A 388 16.26 20.49 1.06
N MET A 389 16.62 19.27 1.48
CA MET A 389 17.30 19.01 2.75
C MET A 389 18.82 19.18 2.63
N THR A 390 19.45 19.72 3.67
CA THR A 390 20.91 19.72 3.78
C THR A 390 21.41 18.30 4.10
N ASP A 391 22.74 18.07 3.94
CA ASP A 391 23.30 16.75 4.22
C ASP A 391 23.17 16.37 5.72
N GLU A 392 23.17 17.34 6.64
CA GLU A 392 22.91 17.14 8.06
C GLU A 392 21.46 16.73 8.32
N GLN A 393 20.51 17.38 7.65
CA GLN A 393 19.09 17.02 7.74
C GLN A 393 18.82 15.64 7.15
N LEU A 394 19.46 15.30 6.03
CA LEU A 394 19.39 13.97 5.42
C LEU A 394 19.94 12.89 6.35
N ALA A 395 21.08 13.16 7.02
CA ALA A 395 21.67 12.22 7.98
C ALA A 395 20.74 11.98 9.18
N VAL A 396 20.12 13.03 9.73
CA VAL A 396 19.12 12.91 10.80
C VAL A 396 17.89 12.10 10.35
N ALA A 397 17.48 12.24 9.09
CA ALA A 397 16.37 11.48 8.49
C ALA A 397 16.78 10.03 8.13
N GLY A 398 18.02 9.60 8.36
CA GLY A 398 18.50 8.27 7.99
C GLY A 398 18.65 8.05 6.48
N ILE A 399 18.80 9.13 5.71
CA ILE A 399 18.94 9.13 4.25
C ILE A 399 20.29 9.74 3.89
N PRO A 400 21.41 8.99 3.98
CA PRO A 400 22.71 9.53 3.66
C PRO A 400 22.80 9.97 2.19
N ALA A 401 23.63 10.97 1.92
CA ALA A 401 23.72 11.60 0.61
C ALA A 401 24.13 10.64 -0.53
N GLY A 402 24.85 9.56 -0.19
CA GLY A 402 25.26 8.50 -1.12
C GLY A 402 24.23 7.37 -1.31
N LEU A 403 23.06 7.47 -0.69
CA LEU A 403 22.02 6.42 -0.77
C LEU A 403 21.48 6.30 -2.19
N VAL A 404 21.51 5.11 -2.73
CA VAL A 404 20.81 4.74 -3.99
C VAL A 404 19.71 3.74 -3.67
N ARG A 405 18.49 4.03 -4.12
CA ARG A 405 17.39 3.07 -4.13
C ARG A 405 17.28 2.47 -5.52
N LEU A 406 17.37 1.17 -5.62
CA LEU A 406 17.24 0.40 -6.85
C LEU A 406 15.95 -0.42 -6.79
N SER A 407 15.04 -0.24 -7.74
CA SER A 407 13.87 -1.08 -7.94
C SER A 407 14.21 -2.11 -9.01
N CYS A 408 14.34 -3.36 -8.61
CA CYS A 408 14.78 -4.44 -9.47
C CYS A 408 13.62 -4.93 -10.35
N GLY A 409 13.82 -4.92 -11.65
CA GLY A 409 12.85 -5.36 -12.65
C GLY A 409 12.89 -6.87 -12.90
N LEU A 410 12.43 -7.27 -14.07
CA LEU A 410 12.27 -8.66 -14.50
C LEU A 410 13.34 -9.12 -15.49
N GLU A 411 14.33 -8.27 -15.76
CA GLU A 411 15.43 -8.53 -16.67
C GLU A 411 16.22 -9.78 -16.24
N ASP A 412 17.06 -10.27 -17.10
CA ASP A 412 17.96 -11.36 -16.76
C ASP A 412 18.97 -10.90 -15.70
N LYS A 413 19.09 -11.69 -14.66
CA LYS A 413 19.90 -11.39 -13.46
C LYS A 413 21.36 -11.07 -13.82
N GLU A 414 21.91 -11.81 -14.77
CA GLU A 414 23.27 -11.67 -15.24
C GLU A 414 23.50 -10.31 -15.90
N ASP A 415 22.55 -9.80 -16.66
CA ASP A 415 22.62 -8.48 -17.30
C ASP A 415 22.55 -7.36 -16.26
N LEU A 416 21.68 -7.51 -15.26
CA LEU A 416 21.59 -6.55 -14.14
C LEU A 416 22.90 -6.48 -13.35
N LEU A 417 23.49 -7.64 -13.02
CA LEU A 417 24.76 -7.68 -12.29
C LEU A 417 25.91 -7.10 -13.12
N ALA A 418 25.95 -7.35 -14.42
CA ALA A 418 26.95 -6.80 -15.32
C ALA A 418 26.84 -5.27 -15.44
N ASP A 419 25.61 -4.73 -15.51
CA ASP A 419 25.37 -3.28 -15.54
C ASP A 419 25.84 -2.60 -14.24
N LEU A 420 25.50 -3.17 -13.08
CA LEU A 420 25.96 -2.65 -11.78
C LEU A 420 27.49 -2.74 -11.64
N GLN A 421 28.09 -3.84 -12.06
CA GLN A 421 29.55 -4.04 -11.96
C GLN A 421 30.31 -3.00 -12.80
N GLN A 422 29.92 -2.77 -14.06
CA GLN A 422 30.57 -1.78 -14.92
C GLN A 422 30.37 -0.35 -14.39
N ALA A 423 29.22 -0.03 -13.81
CA ALA A 423 28.94 1.27 -13.24
C ALA A 423 29.78 1.54 -11.97
N LEU A 424 29.91 0.53 -11.09
CA LEU A 424 30.76 0.59 -9.88
C LEU A 424 32.25 0.70 -10.20
N ALA A 425 32.74 -0.03 -11.21
CA ALA A 425 34.15 0.02 -11.63
C ALA A 425 34.60 1.43 -12.06
N GLY A 426 33.69 2.29 -12.42
CA GLY A 426 33.98 3.65 -12.87
C GLY A 426 33.97 4.72 -11.79
N ILE A 427 33.68 4.38 -10.52
CA ILE A 427 33.73 5.29 -9.38
C ILE A 427 34.95 4.99 -8.51
N ALA A 428 35.55 6.03 -7.94
CA ALA A 428 36.70 5.86 -7.04
C ALA A 428 36.30 5.13 -5.74
N GLU A 429 37.22 4.31 -5.22
CA GLU A 429 37.07 3.64 -3.93
C GLU A 429 36.95 4.64 -2.76
#